data_806c3a6b5937981abda25b252bf77aa1
#
_entry.id   806c3a6b5937981abda25b252bf77aa1
#
_cell.length_a   1.000
_cell.length_b   1.000
_cell.length_c   1.000
_cell.angle_alpha   90.00
_cell.angle_beta   90.00
_cell.angle_gamma   90.00
#
_symmetry.space_group_name_H-M   'P 1'
#
loop_
_entity.id
_entity.type
_entity.pdbx_description
1 polymer ?
#
loop_
_entity_poly.entity_id
_entity_poly.type
_entity_poly.pdbx_seq_one_letter_code
_entity_poly.pdbx_strand_id
1 'polypeptide(L)'
;MRTSWKLDHESLIGYGYTVKVIREIRTFIEAEVIKNGERTEIQWGADSAFRFFPLCEDEITGFTLHPIDLAANKLSALVGRTEPRDWIDVIESIKNIQPLVYLLSAACGKDPGFSPTSMLEYIARRRYNQLEIDECIIPAGVYNAAELCCFWREEVCRAREDVLDFPRDKAGTCVLNKDGEPFRGSVKELSVAVNTGDVIFHEGRICGAWPKII
;
A
#
# COMPACT_ATOMS: atom_id res chain seq x y z
N MET A 1 -13.82 -11.41 -6.95
CA MET A 1 -14.50 -11.06 -5.69
C MET A 1 -15.75 -11.91 -5.40
N ARG A 2 -16.88 -11.82 -6.15
CA ARG A 2 -18.11 -12.58 -5.81
C ARG A 2 -17.92 -14.10 -5.77
N THR A 3 -17.10 -14.64 -6.65
CA THR A 3 -16.75 -16.08 -6.64
C THR A 3 -15.94 -16.44 -5.39
N SER A 4 -14.93 -15.62 -5.05
CA SER A 4 -14.12 -15.82 -3.83
C SER A 4 -14.99 -15.72 -2.59
N TRP A 5 -15.81 -14.66 -2.47
CA TRP A 5 -16.77 -14.54 -1.38
C TRP A 5 -17.63 -15.80 -1.18
N LYS A 6 -18.18 -16.33 -2.27
CA LYS A 6 -19.05 -17.52 -2.20
C LYS A 6 -18.30 -18.75 -1.67
N LEU A 7 -17.07 -18.97 -2.16
CA LEU A 7 -16.23 -20.09 -1.71
C LEU A 7 -15.82 -19.92 -0.24
N ASP A 8 -15.39 -18.74 0.15
CA ASP A 8 -14.98 -18.44 1.52
C ASP A 8 -16.17 -18.56 2.48
N HIS A 9 -17.35 -18.04 2.09
CA HIS A 9 -18.56 -18.16 2.87
C HIS A 9 -18.97 -19.61 3.08
N GLU A 10 -18.98 -20.44 2.00
CA GLU A 10 -19.29 -21.87 2.08
C GLU A 10 -18.27 -22.60 3.01
N SER A 11 -17.00 -22.26 2.90
CA SER A 11 -15.95 -22.82 3.76
C SER A 11 -16.14 -22.43 5.22
N LEU A 12 -16.39 -21.16 5.52
CA LEU A 12 -16.61 -20.67 6.89
C LEU A 12 -17.81 -21.38 7.54
N ILE A 13 -18.93 -21.50 6.82
CA ILE A 13 -20.09 -22.24 7.32
C ILE A 13 -19.75 -23.73 7.54
N GLY A 14 -19.01 -24.35 6.61
CA GLY A 14 -18.57 -25.75 6.75
C GLY A 14 -17.68 -26.00 7.97
N TYR A 15 -16.89 -25.00 8.38
CA TYR A 15 -16.08 -25.03 9.60
C TYR A 15 -16.83 -24.58 10.87
N GLY A 16 -18.14 -24.37 10.80
CA GLY A 16 -18.99 -24.05 11.94
C GLY A 16 -18.93 -22.59 12.40
N TYR A 17 -18.53 -21.67 11.53
CA TYR A 17 -18.64 -20.24 11.79
C TYR A 17 -20.04 -19.75 11.43
N THR A 18 -20.52 -18.77 12.18
CA THR A 18 -21.70 -17.97 11.80
C THR A 18 -21.23 -16.74 11.05
N VAL A 19 -21.76 -16.51 9.84
CA VAL A 19 -21.37 -15.38 9.00
C VAL A 19 -22.57 -14.44 8.86
N LYS A 20 -22.43 -13.18 9.29
CA LYS A 20 -23.44 -12.14 9.18
C LYS A 20 -22.96 -11.06 8.23
N VAL A 21 -23.59 -10.94 7.06
CA VAL A 21 -23.29 -9.87 6.12
C VAL A 21 -23.75 -8.53 6.70
N ILE A 22 -22.81 -7.60 6.86
CA ILE A 22 -23.05 -6.23 7.33
C ILE A 22 -23.39 -5.32 6.14
N ARG A 23 -22.59 -5.47 5.06
CA ARG A 23 -22.72 -4.65 3.86
C ARG A 23 -22.40 -5.46 2.61
N GLU A 24 -23.23 -5.32 1.59
CA GLU A 24 -22.98 -5.90 0.27
C GLU A 24 -23.28 -4.89 -0.83
N ILE A 25 -22.27 -4.56 -1.61
CA ILE A 25 -22.38 -3.78 -2.84
C ILE A 25 -21.65 -4.52 -3.99
N ARG A 26 -21.72 -3.99 -5.20
CA ARG A 26 -21.16 -4.65 -6.37
C ARG A 26 -19.67 -4.98 -6.23
N THR A 27 -18.90 -4.12 -5.58
CA THR A 27 -17.44 -4.18 -5.51
C THR A 27 -16.89 -4.44 -4.11
N PHE A 28 -17.79 -4.60 -3.10
CA PHE A 28 -17.36 -4.75 -1.72
C PHE A 28 -18.40 -5.53 -0.90
N ILE A 29 -17.92 -6.49 -0.11
CA ILE A 29 -18.72 -7.24 0.85
C ILE A 29 -17.99 -7.18 2.19
N GLU A 30 -18.76 -6.97 3.25
CA GLU A 30 -18.30 -6.92 4.63
C GLU A 30 -19.17 -7.84 5.47
N ALA A 31 -18.55 -8.70 6.26
CA ALA A 31 -19.27 -9.62 7.12
C ALA A 31 -18.59 -9.79 8.47
N GLU A 32 -19.39 -9.92 9.52
CA GLU A 32 -18.97 -10.37 10.83
C GLU A 32 -18.95 -11.90 10.85
N VAL A 33 -17.83 -12.49 11.25
CA VAL A 33 -17.63 -13.92 11.38
C VAL A 33 -17.50 -14.27 12.86
N ILE A 34 -18.33 -15.19 13.34
CA ILE A 34 -18.46 -15.49 14.77
C ILE A 34 -18.26 -17.00 14.99
N LYS A 35 -17.43 -17.35 15.99
CA LYS A 35 -17.30 -18.71 16.49
C LYS A 35 -16.89 -18.70 17.96
N ASN A 36 -17.50 -19.54 18.77
CA ASN A 36 -17.19 -19.70 20.21
C ASN A 36 -17.23 -18.38 21.01
N GLY A 37 -18.06 -17.40 20.59
CA GLY A 37 -18.18 -16.09 21.23
C GLY A 37 -17.16 -15.06 20.74
N GLU A 38 -16.15 -15.46 19.98
CA GLU A 38 -15.21 -14.57 19.32
C GLU A 38 -15.79 -14.02 18.02
N ARG A 39 -15.45 -12.78 17.69
CA ARG A 39 -15.93 -12.07 16.50
C ARG A 39 -14.77 -11.46 15.73
N THR A 40 -14.85 -11.56 14.41
CA THR A 40 -13.92 -10.93 13.50
C THR A 40 -14.68 -10.37 12.30
N GLU A 41 -14.24 -9.23 11.80
CA GLU A 41 -14.75 -8.65 10.57
C GLU A 41 -13.87 -9.05 9.40
N ILE A 42 -14.50 -9.50 8.31
CA ILE A 42 -13.83 -9.85 7.06
C ILE A 42 -14.42 -9.01 5.93
N GLN A 43 -13.56 -8.49 5.09
CA GLN A 43 -13.92 -7.65 3.96
C GLN A 43 -13.42 -8.26 2.65
N TRP A 44 -14.29 -8.32 1.65
CA TRP A 44 -13.97 -8.70 0.27
C TRP A 44 -14.12 -7.49 -0.63
N GLY A 45 -13.01 -6.98 -1.12
CA GLY A 45 -12.97 -5.86 -2.04
C GLY A 45 -12.61 -6.30 -3.47
N ALA A 46 -13.24 -5.71 -4.47
CA ALA A 46 -12.75 -5.78 -5.84
C ALA A 46 -11.76 -4.64 -6.03
N ASP A 47 -10.50 -4.99 -6.22
CA ASP A 47 -9.44 -4.04 -6.51
C ASP A 47 -8.98 -4.13 -7.96
N SER A 48 -8.19 -3.16 -8.41
CA SER A 48 -7.52 -3.16 -9.69
C SER A 48 -6.60 -4.38 -9.80
N ALA A 49 -6.58 -5.00 -10.98
CA ALA A 49 -5.65 -6.09 -11.27
C ALA A 49 -4.21 -5.60 -11.56
N PHE A 50 -4.00 -4.28 -11.57
CA PHE A 50 -2.69 -3.69 -11.82
C PHE A 50 -1.72 -3.99 -10.68
N ARG A 51 -0.54 -4.52 -11.02
CA ARG A 51 0.56 -4.81 -10.10
C ARG A 51 1.89 -4.62 -10.77
N PHE A 52 2.90 -4.33 -9.97
CA PHE A 52 4.29 -4.30 -10.41
C PHE A 52 4.91 -5.70 -10.36
N PHE A 53 4.55 -6.50 -9.35
CA PHE A 53 5.16 -7.80 -9.09
C PHE A 53 4.13 -8.92 -8.97
N PRO A 54 4.54 -10.18 -9.15
CA PRO A 54 3.74 -11.34 -8.78
C PRO A 54 3.36 -11.31 -7.29
N LEU A 55 2.36 -12.09 -6.92
CA LEU A 55 2.06 -12.36 -5.51
C LEU A 55 3.21 -13.10 -4.87
N CYS A 56 3.47 -12.79 -3.60
CA CYS A 56 4.41 -13.50 -2.76
C CYS A 56 3.67 -14.61 -2.00
N GLU A 57 4.28 -15.78 -1.89
CA GLU A 57 3.80 -16.84 -1.01
C GLU A 57 4.01 -16.43 0.46
N ASP A 58 3.03 -16.75 1.30
CA ASP A 58 3.03 -16.46 2.73
C ASP A 58 2.43 -17.66 3.48
N GLU A 59 3.10 -18.13 4.50
CA GLU A 59 2.72 -19.35 5.23
C GLU A 59 1.39 -19.21 5.99
N ILE A 60 1.00 -18.00 6.36
CA ILE A 60 -0.21 -17.74 7.16
C ILE A 60 -1.40 -17.41 6.25
N THR A 61 -1.18 -16.51 5.29
CA THR A 61 -2.25 -15.98 4.43
C THR A 61 -2.33 -16.67 3.07
N GLY A 62 -1.40 -17.58 2.76
CA GLY A 62 -1.24 -18.25 1.48
C GLY A 62 -0.57 -17.35 0.44
N PHE A 63 -1.13 -16.17 0.18
CA PHE A 63 -0.57 -15.22 -0.77
C PHE A 63 -0.75 -13.79 -0.28
N THR A 64 0.28 -12.97 -0.48
CA THR A 64 0.25 -11.53 -0.21
C THR A 64 0.77 -10.74 -1.41
N LEU A 65 0.46 -9.45 -1.44
CA LEU A 65 1.06 -8.55 -2.41
C LEU A 65 2.55 -8.35 -2.11
N HIS A 66 3.33 -8.14 -3.17
CA HIS A 66 4.71 -7.71 -3.02
C HIS A 66 4.80 -6.41 -2.18
N PRO A 67 5.82 -6.22 -1.31
CA PRO A 67 5.92 -5.05 -0.44
C PRO A 67 5.77 -3.70 -1.13
N ILE A 68 6.36 -3.54 -2.34
CA ILE A 68 6.19 -2.31 -3.14
C ILE A 68 4.73 -2.11 -3.56
N ASP A 69 4.03 -3.17 -3.97
CA ASP A 69 2.61 -3.10 -4.34
C ASP A 69 1.73 -2.75 -3.14
N LEU A 70 2.03 -3.31 -1.96
CA LEU A 70 1.37 -2.95 -0.71
C LEU A 70 1.60 -1.47 -0.37
N ALA A 71 2.85 -1.01 -0.42
CA ALA A 71 3.21 0.39 -0.14
C ALA A 71 2.50 1.37 -1.09
N ALA A 72 2.47 1.06 -2.40
CA ALA A 72 1.76 1.87 -3.38
C ALA A 72 0.25 1.89 -3.14
N ASN A 73 -0.36 0.75 -2.74
CA ASN A 73 -1.78 0.69 -2.36
C ASN A 73 -2.06 1.52 -1.10
N LYS A 74 -1.19 1.47 -0.08
CA LYS A 74 -1.33 2.26 1.15
C LYS A 74 -1.20 3.75 0.88
N LEU A 75 -0.29 4.14 -0.02
CA LEU A 75 -0.17 5.53 -0.44
C LEU A 75 -1.44 6.00 -1.18
N SER A 76 -1.97 5.21 -2.11
CA SER A 76 -3.23 5.51 -2.80
C SER A 76 -4.42 5.60 -1.83
N ALA A 77 -4.46 4.71 -0.82
CA ALA A 77 -5.46 4.77 0.25
C ALA A 77 -5.35 6.06 1.07
N LEU A 78 -4.13 6.48 1.44
CA LEU A 78 -3.88 7.72 2.19
C LEU A 78 -4.27 8.97 1.38
N VAL A 79 -4.19 8.93 0.05
CA VAL A 79 -4.70 9.99 -0.83
C VAL A 79 -6.23 10.03 -0.79
N GLY A 80 -6.88 8.87 -0.88
CA GLY A 80 -8.34 8.75 -1.01
C GLY A 80 -9.13 8.84 0.30
N ARG A 81 -8.50 8.54 1.44
CA ARG A 81 -9.16 8.53 2.76
C ARG A 81 -8.21 9.02 3.87
N THR A 82 -8.79 9.36 5.03
CA THR A 82 -8.06 9.95 6.15
C THR A 82 -7.95 8.98 7.31
N GLU A 83 -7.29 7.83 7.06
CA GLU A 83 -7.12 6.80 8.09
C GLU A 83 -5.72 6.85 8.70
N PRO A 84 -5.58 6.96 10.04
CA PRO A 84 -4.27 7.01 10.70
C PRO A 84 -3.40 5.80 10.37
N ARG A 85 -3.99 4.61 10.27
CA ARG A 85 -3.27 3.38 9.91
C ARG A 85 -2.59 3.45 8.56
N ASP A 86 -3.23 4.03 7.52
CA ASP A 86 -2.62 4.14 6.20
C ASP A 86 -1.43 5.11 6.21
N TRP A 87 -1.50 6.18 7.04
CA TRP A 87 -0.39 7.10 7.23
C TRP A 87 0.81 6.43 7.92
N ILE A 88 0.56 5.62 8.96
CA ILE A 88 1.61 4.83 9.63
C ILE A 88 2.23 3.83 8.66
N ASP A 89 1.41 3.09 7.89
CA ASP A 89 1.88 2.12 6.91
C ASP A 89 2.76 2.78 5.82
N VAL A 90 2.43 4.00 5.39
CA VAL A 90 3.27 4.76 4.45
C VAL A 90 4.58 5.18 5.11
N ILE A 91 4.57 5.65 6.37
CA ILE A 91 5.79 5.97 7.10
C ILE A 91 6.71 4.74 7.23
N GLU A 92 6.15 3.60 7.62
CA GLU A 92 6.92 2.35 7.71
C GLU A 92 7.44 1.90 6.33
N SER A 93 6.68 2.15 5.26
CA SER A 93 7.14 1.88 3.90
C SER A 93 8.31 2.78 3.50
N ILE A 94 8.30 4.05 3.89
CA ILE A 94 9.42 4.98 3.66
C ILE A 94 10.67 4.49 4.40
N LYS A 95 10.53 4.09 5.65
CA LYS A 95 11.66 3.60 6.47
C LYS A 95 12.24 2.29 5.95
N ASN A 96 11.40 1.35 5.52
CA ASN A 96 11.80 -0.03 5.28
C ASN A 96 11.92 -0.41 3.80
N ILE A 97 11.23 0.28 2.89
CA ILE A 97 11.21 -0.06 1.47
C ILE A 97 12.02 0.95 0.66
N GLN A 98 11.51 2.18 0.47
CA GLN A 98 12.19 3.21 -0.33
C GLN A 98 11.66 4.63 -0.05
N PRO A 99 12.43 5.69 -0.40
CA PRO A 99 12.01 7.09 -0.23
C PRO A 99 10.63 7.41 -0.80
N LEU A 100 9.96 8.40 -0.18
CA LEU A 100 8.59 8.78 -0.51
C LEU A 100 8.39 9.12 -2.00
N VAL A 101 9.35 9.76 -2.65
CA VAL A 101 9.27 10.12 -4.08
C VAL A 101 9.06 8.89 -4.98
N TYR A 102 9.70 7.77 -4.68
CA TYR A 102 9.57 6.53 -5.47
C TYR A 102 8.24 5.82 -5.19
N LEU A 103 7.76 5.87 -3.96
CA LEU A 103 6.42 5.37 -3.61
C LEU A 103 5.33 6.18 -4.31
N LEU A 104 5.50 7.52 -4.39
CA LEU A 104 4.61 8.41 -5.15
C LEU A 104 4.61 8.05 -6.63
N SER A 105 5.79 7.82 -7.22
CA SER A 105 5.88 7.36 -8.61
C SER A 105 5.13 6.05 -8.83
N ALA A 106 5.39 5.03 -8.01
CA ALA A 106 4.72 3.73 -8.10
C ALA A 106 3.19 3.86 -7.94
N ALA A 107 2.72 4.65 -6.98
CA ALA A 107 1.29 4.87 -6.76
C ALA A 107 0.58 5.49 -7.97
N CYS A 108 1.23 6.42 -8.68
CA CYS A 108 0.70 6.98 -9.93
C CYS A 108 0.51 5.92 -11.04
N GLY A 109 1.30 4.84 -11.04
CA GLY A 109 1.09 3.73 -11.96
C GLY A 109 -0.21 2.96 -11.69
N LYS A 110 -0.68 2.96 -10.45
CA LYS A 110 -1.97 2.35 -10.05
C LYS A 110 -3.16 3.27 -10.31
N ASP A 111 -2.95 4.58 -10.25
CA ASP A 111 -3.98 5.59 -10.53
C ASP A 111 -3.40 6.69 -11.45
N PRO A 112 -3.55 6.54 -12.78
CA PRO A 112 -3.01 7.48 -13.75
C PRO A 112 -3.70 8.85 -13.75
N GLY A 113 -4.73 9.04 -12.95
CA GLY A 113 -5.35 10.35 -12.70
C GLY A 113 -4.50 11.29 -11.85
N PHE A 114 -3.44 10.78 -11.23
CA PHE A 114 -2.52 11.54 -10.39
C PHE A 114 -1.11 11.65 -10.99
N SER A 115 -0.42 12.71 -10.59
CA SER A 115 1.03 12.84 -10.71
C SER A 115 1.68 12.70 -9.33
N PRO A 116 3.00 12.41 -9.23
CA PRO A 116 3.69 12.38 -7.95
C PRO A 116 3.52 13.68 -7.14
N THR A 117 3.56 14.82 -7.81
CA THR A 117 3.34 16.14 -7.18
C THR A 117 1.92 16.27 -6.63
N SER A 118 0.90 15.91 -7.41
CA SER A 118 -0.50 16.03 -6.96
C SER A 118 -0.79 15.08 -5.79
N MET A 119 -0.34 13.83 -5.83
CA MET A 119 -0.46 12.91 -4.69
C MET A 119 0.22 13.47 -3.45
N LEU A 120 1.46 13.99 -3.58
CA LEU A 120 2.19 14.58 -2.47
C LEU A 120 1.40 15.70 -1.80
N GLU A 121 0.80 16.62 -2.57
CA GLU A 121 0.01 17.72 -2.02
C GLU A 121 -1.25 17.24 -1.26
N TYR A 122 -1.88 16.13 -1.68
CA TYR A 122 -3.01 15.54 -0.96
C TYR A 122 -2.60 14.99 0.41
N ILE A 123 -1.43 14.36 0.53
CA ILE A 123 -0.98 13.70 1.75
C ILE A 123 -0.12 14.61 2.65
N ALA A 124 0.46 15.69 2.12
CA ALA A 124 1.45 16.52 2.81
C ALA A 124 0.97 17.08 4.15
N ARG A 125 -0.32 17.33 4.28
CA ARG A 125 -0.95 17.91 5.48
C ARG A 125 -1.46 16.86 6.47
N ARG A 126 -1.29 15.57 6.19
CA ARG A 126 -1.75 14.50 7.08
C ARG A 126 -0.96 14.51 8.37
N ARG A 127 -1.66 14.50 9.47
CA ARG A 127 -1.11 14.40 10.83
C ARG A 127 -2.20 13.90 11.75
N TYR A 128 -1.82 13.11 12.72
CA TYR A 128 -2.73 12.50 13.67
C TYR A 128 -2.17 12.68 15.07
N ASN A 129 -3.06 12.81 16.06
CA ASN A 129 -2.68 12.88 17.45
C ASN A 129 -2.50 11.47 18.06
N GLN A 130 -2.01 11.40 19.30
CA GLN A 130 -1.73 10.11 19.93
C GLN A 130 -2.99 9.25 20.09
N LEU A 131 -4.13 9.86 20.44
CA LEU A 131 -5.39 9.13 20.64
C LEU A 131 -5.86 8.46 19.33
N GLU A 132 -5.85 9.18 18.22
CA GLU A 132 -6.22 8.64 16.90
C GLU A 132 -5.33 7.47 16.47
N ILE A 133 -4.03 7.51 16.84
CA ILE A 133 -3.08 6.42 16.55
C ILE A 133 -3.37 5.23 17.44
N ASP A 134 -3.56 5.43 18.74
CA ASP A 134 -3.78 4.36 19.71
C ASP A 134 -5.13 3.65 19.50
N GLU A 135 -6.12 4.34 18.96
CA GLU A 135 -7.41 3.74 18.59
C GLU A 135 -7.32 2.78 17.40
N CYS A 136 -6.35 2.97 16.51
CA CYS A 136 -6.22 2.15 15.29
C CYS A 136 -5.08 1.11 15.34
N ILE A 137 -4.17 1.17 16.33
CA ILE A 137 -3.01 0.27 16.47
C ILE A 137 -3.07 -0.47 17.80
N ILE A 138 -2.95 -1.79 17.74
CA ILE A 138 -2.96 -2.66 18.92
C ILE A 138 -1.60 -3.38 19.04
N PRO A 139 -0.94 -3.34 20.20
CA PRO A 139 -1.31 -2.57 21.40
C PRO A 139 -1.09 -1.07 21.24
N ALA A 140 -1.85 -0.28 22.00
CA ALA A 140 -1.66 1.18 22.07
C ALA A 140 -0.25 1.54 22.61
N GLY A 141 0.26 2.71 22.23
CA GLY A 141 1.56 3.19 22.67
C GLY A 141 2.78 2.63 21.91
N VAL A 142 2.56 1.84 20.86
CA VAL A 142 3.65 1.34 19.99
C VAL A 142 4.32 2.48 19.23
N TYR A 143 3.53 3.50 18.85
CA TYR A 143 3.99 4.64 18.09
C TYR A 143 3.86 5.94 18.89
N ASN A 144 4.83 6.83 18.75
CA ASN A 144 4.81 8.18 19.28
C ASN A 144 4.35 9.16 18.19
N ALA A 145 3.20 9.78 18.38
CA ALA A 145 2.61 10.70 17.39
C ALA A 145 3.54 11.89 17.06
N ALA A 146 4.25 12.44 18.05
CA ALA A 146 5.14 13.59 17.84
C ALA A 146 6.35 13.21 16.98
N GLU A 147 6.94 12.04 17.22
CA GLU A 147 8.05 11.51 16.43
C GLU A 147 7.61 11.20 14.97
N LEU A 148 6.45 10.56 14.80
CA LEU A 148 5.90 10.30 13.48
C LEU A 148 5.60 11.59 12.72
N CYS A 149 5.01 12.60 13.37
CA CYS A 149 4.74 13.89 12.75
C CYS A 149 6.03 14.65 12.38
N CYS A 150 7.09 14.53 13.18
CA CYS A 150 8.39 15.12 12.87
C CYS A 150 9.00 14.46 11.64
N PHE A 151 9.09 13.13 11.65
CA PHE A 151 9.58 12.33 10.52
C PHE A 151 8.80 12.62 9.24
N TRP A 152 7.45 12.61 9.32
CA TRP A 152 6.59 12.87 8.18
C TRP A 152 6.83 14.24 7.55
N ARG A 153 6.96 15.28 8.38
CA ARG A 153 7.23 16.63 7.90
C ARG A 153 8.57 16.73 7.16
N GLU A 154 9.61 16.07 7.69
CA GLU A 154 10.92 16.01 7.05
C GLU A 154 10.88 15.30 5.70
N GLU A 155 10.18 14.15 5.64
CA GLU A 155 10.03 13.39 4.40
C GLU A 155 9.20 14.13 3.35
N VAL A 156 8.12 14.81 3.75
CA VAL A 156 7.33 15.66 2.85
C VAL A 156 8.15 16.84 2.32
N CYS A 157 8.96 17.48 3.17
CA CYS A 157 9.86 18.57 2.72
C CYS A 157 10.87 18.05 1.69
N ARG A 158 11.51 16.91 1.95
CA ARG A 158 12.43 16.26 1.03
C ARG A 158 11.75 15.88 -0.28
N ALA A 159 10.59 15.22 -0.20
CA ALA A 159 9.86 14.78 -1.37
C ALA A 159 9.40 15.95 -2.27
N ARG A 160 9.16 17.13 -1.72
CA ARG A 160 8.83 18.32 -2.53
C ARG A 160 9.96 18.78 -3.45
N GLU A 161 11.20 18.62 -3.02
CA GLU A 161 12.37 18.87 -3.84
C GLU A 161 12.56 17.72 -4.84
N ASP A 162 12.50 16.49 -4.35
CA ASP A 162 12.75 15.28 -5.12
C ASP A 162 11.76 15.10 -6.29
N VAL A 163 10.46 15.41 -6.12
CA VAL A 163 9.48 15.29 -7.22
C VAL A 163 9.72 16.26 -8.37
N LEU A 164 10.45 17.34 -8.16
CA LEU A 164 10.81 18.30 -9.21
C LEU A 164 11.96 17.77 -10.08
N ASP A 165 12.87 17.05 -9.46
CA ASP A 165 14.07 16.48 -10.09
C ASP A 165 13.83 15.05 -10.62
N PHE A 166 12.75 14.39 -10.20
CA PHE A 166 12.41 13.04 -10.65
C PHE A 166 12.01 13.04 -12.14
N PRO A 167 12.50 12.08 -12.97
CA PRO A 167 12.19 12.01 -14.38
C PRO A 167 10.67 11.86 -14.63
N ARG A 168 10.05 12.86 -15.25
CA ARG A 168 8.59 12.94 -15.48
C ARG A 168 8.05 11.79 -16.32
N ASP A 169 8.83 11.33 -17.29
CA ASP A 169 8.50 10.19 -18.17
C ASP A 169 8.57 8.84 -17.46
N LYS A 170 9.12 8.81 -16.24
CA LYS A 170 9.20 7.62 -15.39
C LYS A 170 8.14 7.59 -14.27
N ALA A 171 7.28 8.61 -14.18
CA ALA A 171 6.15 8.57 -13.26
C ALA A 171 5.24 7.37 -13.59
N GLY A 172 4.83 6.64 -12.56
CA GLY A 172 4.04 5.41 -12.71
C GLY A 172 4.88 4.12 -12.75
N THR A 173 6.21 4.20 -12.58
CA THR A 173 7.09 3.03 -12.49
C THR A 173 7.62 2.83 -11.06
N CYS A 174 8.02 1.60 -10.74
CA CYS A 174 8.87 1.31 -9.59
C CYS A 174 10.32 1.55 -9.93
N VAL A 175 11.07 2.13 -9.00
CA VAL A 175 12.52 2.35 -9.16
C VAL A 175 13.26 1.27 -8.43
N LEU A 176 14.03 0.45 -9.16
CA LEU A 176 14.79 -0.67 -8.64
C LEU A 176 16.27 -0.48 -8.93
N ASN A 177 17.12 -1.08 -8.11
CA ASN A 177 18.54 -1.22 -8.45
C ASN A 177 18.70 -2.34 -9.49
N LYS A 178 19.93 -2.55 -9.98
CA LYS A 178 20.25 -3.59 -10.96
C LYS A 178 19.98 -5.03 -10.50
N ASP A 179 19.90 -5.25 -9.19
CA ASP A 179 19.62 -6.55 -8.59
C ASP A 179 18.12 -6.81 -8.45
N GLY A 180 17.27 -5.83 -8.84
CA GLY A 180 15.82 -5.92 -8.76
C GLY A 180 15.23 -5.51 -7.41
N GLU A 181 16.06 -5.02 -6.47
CA GLU A 181 15.63 -4.56 -5.16
C GLU A 181 15.21 -3.09 -5.20
N PRO A 182 14.36 -2.62 -4.25
CA PRO A 182 13.95 -1.23 -4.18
C PRO A 182 15.15 -0.27 -4.11
N PHE A 183 15.22 0.69 -5.02
CA PHE A 183 16.26 1.71 -5.00
C PHE A 183 16.03 2.67 -3.82
N ARG A 184 17.06 2.86 -2.97
CA ARG A 184 16.97 3.62 -1.72
C ARG A 184 17.79 4.92 -1.72
N GLY A 185 18.49 5.19 -2.80
CA GLY A 185 19.27 6.42 -2.95
C GLY A 185 18.39 7.67 -3.12
N SER A 186 18.99 8.84 -2.95
CA SER A 186 18.35 10.13 -3.27
C SER A 186 18.11 10.28 -4.78
N VAL A 187 17.29 11.26 -5.19
CA VAL A 187 17.08 11.55 -6.63
C VAL A 187 18.35 12.01 -7.32
N LYS A 188 19.28 12.63 -6.60
CA LYS A 188 20.61 12.97 -7.14
C LYS A 188 21.44 11.71 -7.45
N GLU A 189 21.43 10.74 -6.55
CA GLU A 189 22.07 9.44 -6.77
C GLU A 189 21.35 8.64 -7.86
N LEU A 190 20.02 8.75 -7.96
CA LEU A 190 19.24 8.17 -9.06
C LEU A 190 19.74 8.68 -10.41
N SER A 191 19.98 9.98 -10.57
CA SER A 191 20.48 10.56 -11.82
C SER A 191 21.85 9.99 -12.22
N VAL A 192 22.71 9.71 -11.26
CA VAL A 192 24.00 9.06 -11.51
C VAL A 192 23.77 7.59 -11.89
N ALA A 193 22.95 6.86 -11.13
CA ALA A 193 22.66 5.45 -11.35
C ALA A 193 21.98 5.17 -12.70
N VAL A 194 21.15 6.09 -13.18
CA VAL A 194 20.57 6.05 -14.54
C VAL A 194 21.65 6.11 -15.60
N ASN A 195 22.61 7.02 -15.45
CA ASN A 195 23.70 7.19 -16.41
C ASN A 195 24.68 5.99 -16.44
N THR A 196 24.82 5.28 -15.32
CA THR A 196 25.66 4.07 -15.22
C THR A 196 24.92 2.79 -15.55
N GLY A 197 23.59 2.83 -15.73
CA GLY A 197 22.76 1.65 -15.98
C GLY A 197 22.53 0.78 -14.72
N ASP A 198 22.71 1.33 -13.52
CA ASP A 198 22.55 0.63 -12.25
C ASP A 198 21.12 0.71 -11.68
N VAL A 199 20.16 1.26 -12.45
CA VAL A 199 18.75 1.42 -12.08
C VAL A 199 17.84 0.91 -13.17
N ILE A 200 16.74 0.29 -12.74
CA ILE A 200 15.65 -0.20 -13.58
C ILE A 200 14.39 0.55 -13.23
N PHE A 201 13.72 1.14 -14.22
CA PHE A 201 12.33 1.64 -14.09
C PHE A 201 11.39 0.52 -14.48
N HIS A 202 10.84 -0.16 -13.48
CA HIS A 202 9.98 -1.33 -13.66
C HIS A 202 8.53 -0.90 -13.84
N GLU A 203 7.96 -1.24 -14.99
CA GLU A 203 6.57 -0.97 -15.33
C GLU A 203 5.65 -2.02 -14.74
N GLY A 204 4.51 -1.58 -14.20
CA GLY A 204 3.46 -2.48 -13.77
C GLY A 204 2.67 -3.07 -14.96
N ARG A 205 1.91 -4.11 -14.71
CA ARG A 205 1.06 -4.77 -15.71
C ARG A 205 -0.41 -4.72 -15.30
N ILE A 206 -1.30 -4.47 -16.26
CA ILE A 206 -2.76 -4.40 -16.04
C ILE A 206 -3.37 -5.75 -15.66
N CYS A 207 -2.73 -6.86 -15.99
CA CYS A 207 -3.19 -8.21 -15.67
C CYS A 207 -2.19 -8.89 -14.74
N GLY A 208 -2.29 -8.63 -13.44
CA GLY A 208 -1.67 -9.50 -12.44
C GLY A 208 -2.33 -10.88 -12.52
N ALA A 209 -1.55 -11.94 -12.70
CA ALA A 209 -2.07 -13.28 -12.56
C ALA A 209 -2.41 -13.53 -11.10
N TRP A 210 -3.70 -13.65 -10.79
CA TRP A 210 -4.10 -14.28 -9.54
C TRP A 210 -3.75 -15.75 -9.64
N PRO A 211 -3.17 -16.37 -8.60
CA PRO A 211 -3.05 -17.81 -8.58
C PRO A 211 -4.46 -18.37 -8.73
N LYS A 212 -4.63 -19.27 -9.69
CA LYS A 212 -5.81 -20.11 -9.70
C LYS A 212 -5.66 -21.07 -8.54
N ILE A 213 -6.49 -20.92 -7.54
CA ILE A 213 -6.67 -21.98 -6.54
C ILE A 213 -7.24 -23.17 -7.31
N ILE A 214 -6.45 -24.21 -7.45
CA ILE A 214 -6.84 -25.48 -8.06
C ILE A 214 -7.52 -26.33 -6.99
#